data_23de370a2e6999d14317238a4d401f85
#
_entry.id   23de370a2e6999d14317238a4d401f85
#
_cell.length_a   1.000
_cell.length_b   1.000
_cell.length_c   1.000
_cell.angle_alpha   90.00
_cell.angle_beta   90.00
_cell.angle_gamma   90.00
#
_symmetry.space_group_name_H-M   'P 1'
#
loop_
_entity.id
_entity.type
_entity.pdbx_description
1 polymer ?
#
loop_
_entity_poly.entity_id
_entity_poly.type
_entity_poly.pdbx_seq_one_letter_code
_entity_poly.pdbx_strand_id
1 'polypeptide(L)'
;MNKFLALAATVVLGGALLIAGCGSDNNKAASSGDKQVLKIGATAVPHAEILEQVKPILAKDNIDLQITEFTDYNTPNLALGDKEIDANFFQHVPYMDEFAKAHNLPLVSVGGVHLEPMGLYSRQIKDLKDLPKGAKIAI
;
A
#
# COMPACT_ATOMS: atom_id res chain seq x y z
N MET A 1 7.70 -25.22 -61.33
CA MET A 1 8.78 -26.04 -61.94
C MET A 1 9.81 -26.34 -60.86
N ASN A 2 9.88 -27.63 -60.60
CA ASN A 2 11.04 -28.43 -60.12
C ASN A 2 11.51 -28.20 -58.66
N LYS A 3 11.23 -29.20 -57.75
CA LYS A 3 11.85 -30.53 -57.55
C LYS A 3 13.23 -30.38 -56.85
N PHE A 4 13.65 -31.04 -55.79
CA PHE A 4 13.64 -32.39 -55.25
C PHE A 4 14.25 -32.30 -53.82
N LEU A 5 13.77 -32.93 -52.80
CA LEU A 5 14.01 -34.34 -52.33
C LEU A 5 15.42 -34.59 -51.72
N ALA A 6 15.48 -34.96 -50.51
CA ALA A 6 16.05 -36.17 -49.86
C ALA A 6 16.50 -35.84 -48.45
N LEU A 7 15.97 -36.39 -47.40
CA LEU A 7 16.12 -37.69 -46.74
C LEU A 7 17.54 -38.00 -46.25
N ALA A 8 17.76 -37.97 -44.94
CA ALA A 8 18.61 -38.92 -44.24
C ALA A 8 18.28 -38.96 -42.73
N ALA A 9 17.76 -40.09 -42.33
CA ALA A 9 17.59 -40.50 -40.93
C ALA A 9 18.91 -41.08 -40.43
N THR A 10 19.26 -40.77 -39.18
CA THR A 10 20.22 -41.58 -38.45
C THR A 10 19.78 -41.72 -36.99
N VAL A 11 19.37 -42.92 -36.64
CA VAL A 11 19.09 -43.45 -35.32
C VAL A 11 20.43 -43.84 -34.69
N VAL A 12 20.73 -43.38 -33.48
CA VAL A 12 21.70 -44.01 -32.59
C VAL A 12 21.09 -44.19 -31.21
N LEU A 13 20.84 -45.45 -30.93
CA LEU A 13 20.53 -46.04 -29.62
C LEU A 13 21.79 -45.99 -28.75
N GLY A 14 21.61 -45.77 -27.43
CA GLY A 14 22.61 -46.28 -26.49
C GLY A 14 22.70 -45.49 -25.20
N GLY A 15 22.35 -46.10 -24.07
CA GLY A 15 22.97 -45.83 -22.80
C GLY A 15 22.04 -45.42 -21.66
N ALA A 16 21.36 -46.38 -21.07
CA ALA A 16 20.81 -46.28 -19.73
C ALA A 16 21.95 -46.29 -18.68
N LEU A 17 21.97 -45.31 -17.79
CA LEU A 17 22.67 -45.44 -16.49
C LEU A 17 21.73 -44.87 -15.40
N LEU A 18 21.18 -45.81 -14.65
CA LEU A 18 20.52 -45.60 -13.37
C LEU A 18 21.58 -45.24 -12.32
N ILE A 19 21.50 -44.08 -11.74
CA ILE A 19 22.15 -43.81 -10.45
C ILE A 19 21.01 -43.40 -9.49
N ALA A 20 20.63 -44.40 -8.67
CA ALA A 20 19.84 -44.17 -7.47
C ALA A 20 20.74 -43.50 -6.44
N GLY A 21 20.42 -42.28 -6.07
CA GLY A 21 21.00 -41.54 -4.95
C GLY A 21 19.89 -41.12 -4.02
N CYS A 22 19.58 -41.94 -3.01
CA CYS A 22 18.81 -41.49 -1.84
C CYS A 22 19.67 -40.49 -1.05
N GLY A 23 19.23 -39.26 -1.03
CA GLY A 23 19.66 -38.23 -0.10
C GLY A 23 18.42 -37.54 0.43
N SER A 24 17.96 -38.00 1.60
CA SER A 24 16.96 -37.25 2.39
C SER A 24 17.64 -36.03 2.98
N ASP A 25 17.47 -34.91 2.32
CA ASP A 25 17.64 -33.62 2.95
C ASP A 25 16.30 -32.87 2.87
N ASN A 26 15.60 -32.89 4.00
CA ASN A 26 14.47 -32.00 4.30
C ASN A 26 14.96 -30.55 4.37
N ASN A 27 15.43 -30.03 3.26
CA ASN A 27 15.53 -28.59 3.06
C ASN A 27 14.19 -28.16 2.48
N LYS A 28 13.29 -27.82 3.36
CA LYS A 28 12.11 -27.00 3.04
C LYS A 28 12.68 -25.66 2.57
N ALA A 29 13.04 -25.59 1.28
CA ALA A 29 13.28 -24.32 0.61
C ALA A 29 11.99 -23.52 0.82
N ALA A 30 12.06 -22.51 1.68
CA ALA A 30 11.05 -21.49 1.75
C ALA A 30 10.89 -20.97 0.32
N SER A 31 9.74 -21.23 -0.26
CA SER A 31 9.33 -20.61 -1.51
C SER A 31 9.51 -19.13 -1.31
N SER A 32 10.49 -18.54 -1.97
CA SER A 32 10.64 -17.10 -2.13
C SER A 32 9.50 -16.67 -3.06
N GLY A 33 8.27 -16.66 -2.54
CA GLY A 33 7.15 -16.00 -3.19
C GLY A 33 7.49 -14.53 -3.31
N ASP A 34 7.27 -13.94 -4.47
CA ASP A 34 7.43 -12.51 -4.67
C ASP A 34 6.69 -11.75 -3.57
N LYS A 35 7.40 -10.80 -2.91
CA LYS A 35 6.78 -9.96 -1.89
C LYS A 35 5.67 -9.14 -2.54
N GLN A 36 4.50 -9.18 -1.93
CA GLN A 36 3.42 -8.30 -2.34
C GLN A 36 3.73 -6.88 -1.86
N VAL A 37 3.87 -5.94 -2.78
CA VAL A 37 4.07 -4.53 -2.45
C VAL A 37 2.72 -3.90 -2.16
N LEU A 38 2.64 -3.15 -1.04
CA LEU A 38 1.49 -2.34 -0.65
C LEU A 38 1.95 -0.90 -0.44
N LYS A 39 1.49 0.01 -1.30
CA LYS A 39 1.82 1.43 -1.25
C LYS A 39 0.74 2.21 -0.52
N ILE A 40 1.07 2.85 0.59
CA ILE A 40 0.13 3.66 1.36
C ILE A 40 0.61 5.11 1.45
N GLY A 41 -0.26 6.04 1.08
CA GLY A 41 -0.06 7.46 1.31
C GLY A 41 -0.49 7.87 2.71
N ALA A 42 0.30 8.68 3.41
CA ALA A 42 0.00 9.13 4.76
C ALA A 42 0.51 10.54 5.02
N THR A 43 -0.06 11.24 5.98
CA THR A 43 0.60 12.42 6.58
C THR A 43 1.64 11.97 7.60
N ALA A 44 2.68 12.78 7.82
CA ALA A 44 3.85 12.40 8.63
C ALA A 44 3.45 11.95 10.03
N VAL A 45 2.70 12.78 10.77
CA VAL A 45 2.30 12.55 12.17
C VAL A 45 0.78 12.65 12.30
N PRO A 46 0.14 11.70 12.95
CA PRO A 46 0.65 10.45 13.51
C PRO A 46 0.66 9.28 12.51
N HIS A 47 0.12 9.46 11.29
CA HIS A 47 -0.28 8.39 10.38
C HIS A 47 0.93 7.57 9.86
N ALA A 48 1.97 8.23 9.34
CA ALA A 48 3.16 7.52 8.88
C ALA A 48 3.89 6.82 10.03
N GLU A 49 3.95 7.45 11.23
CA GLU A 49 4.54 6.83 12.42
C GLU A 49 3.83 5.53 12.82
N ILE A 50 2.48 5.52 12.74
CA ILE A 50 1.68 4.30 12.99
C ILE A 50 2.00 3.24 11.95
N LEU A 51 2.06 3.60 10.66
CA LEU A 51 2.35 2.68 9.58
C LEU A 51 3.76 2.08 9.69
N GLU A 52 4.76 2.85 10.18
CA GLU A 52 6.09 2.31 10.41
C GLU A 52 6.09 1.18 11.45
N GLN A 53 5.21 1.23 12.47
CA GLN A 53 5.05 0.13 13.43
C GLN A 53 4.35 -1.09 12.81
N VAL A 54 3.60 -0.91 11.73
CA VAL A 54 2.89 -1.99 11.02
C VAL A 54 3.82 -2.73 10.05
N LYS A 55 4.84 -2.09 9.49
CA LYS A 55 5.80 -2.71 8.56
C LYS A 55 6.32 -4.07 9.00
N PRO A 56 6.89 -4.23 10.23
CA PRO A 56 7.42 -5.52 10.65
C PRO A 56 6.34 -6.59 10.86
N ILE A 57 5.08 -6.18 11.04
CA ILE A 57 3.95 -7.10 11.17
C ILE A 57 3.60 -7.66 9.79
N LEU A 58 3.40 -6.79 8.80
CA LEU A 58 3.05 -7.16 7.42
C LEU A 58 4.18 -7.94 6.73
N ALA A 59 5.44 -7.66 7.08
CA ALA A 59 6.58 -8.40 6.55
C ALA A 59 6.53 -9.90 6.88
N LYS A 60 5.88 -10.30 7.98
CA LYS A 60 5.68 -11.71 8.34
C LYS A 60 4.71 -12.42 7.39
N ASP A 61 3.81 -11.66 6.78
CA ASP A 61 2.84 -12.14 5.81
C ASP A 61 3.32 -11.92 4.36
N ASN A 62 4.63 -11.68 4.20
CA ASN A 62 5.29 -11.44 2.91
C ASN A 62 4.78 -10.18 2.18
N ILE A 63 4.31 -9.17 2.93
CA ILE A 63 3.88 -7.87 2.41
C ILE A 63 4.98 -6.84 2.66
N ASP A 64 5.39 -6.14 1.59
CA ASP A 64 6.31 -5.01 1.64
C ASP A 64 5.52 -3.71 1.67
N LEU A 65 5.36 -3.12 2.87
CA LEU A 65 4.67 -1.85 3.05
C LEU A 65 5.57 -0.68 2.66
N GLN A 66 5.20 0.05 1.62
CA GLN A 66 5.83 1.27 1.16
C GLN A 66 4.97 2.48 1.54
N ILE A 67 5.55 3.42 2.30
CA ILE A 67 4.86 4.60 2.80
C ILE A 67 5.32 5.80 1.98
N THR A 68 4.36 6.54 1.43
CA THR A 68 4.58 7.83 0.78
C THR A 68 4.01 8.93 1.67
N GLU A 69 4.88 9.83 2.16
CA GLU A 69 4.44 10.94 3.00
C GLU A 69 3.97 12.12 2.15
N PHE A 70 2.84 12.68 2.56
CA PHE A 70 2.24 13.89 1.98
C PHE A 70 2.16 15.00 3.02
N THR A 71 2.30 16.23 2.59
CA THR A 71 2.26 17.43 3.44
C THR A 71 0.96 18.22 3.29
N ASP A 72 0.07 17.81 2.41
CA ASP A 72 -1.23 18.41 2.16
C ASP A 72 -2.36 17.36 2.19
N TYR A 73 -3.62 17.83 2.19
CA TYR A 73 -4.78 16.95 2.27
C TYR A 73 -5.47 16.64 0.94
N ASN A 74 -5.02 17.24 -0.17
CA ASN A 74 -5.60 17.00 -1.49
C ASN A 74 -4.88 15.88 -2.24
N THR A 75 -3.55 15.96 -2.27
CA THR A 75 -2.69 15.07 -3.06
C THR A 75 -2.87 13.59 -2.72
N PRO A 76 -3.03 13.14 -1.45
CA PRO A 76 -3.20 11.73 -1.15
C PRO A 76 -4.43 11.09 -1.83
N ASN A 77 -5.53 11.82 -1.94
CA ASN A 77 -6.74 11.33 -2.60
C ASN A 77 -6.61 11.31 -4.13
N LEU A 78 -5.91 12.28 -4.70
CA LEU A 78 -5.61 12.30 -6.14
C LEU A 78 -4.68 11.17 -6.52
N ALA A 79 -3.57 10.97 -5.78
CA ALA A 79 -2.64 9.87 -6.00
C ALA A 79 -3.31 8.48 -5.90
N LEU A 80 -4.30 8.33 -4.99
CA LEU A 80 -5.10 7.12 -4.91
C LEU A 80 -6.01 6.96 -6.15
N GLY A 81 -6.65 8.04 -6.59
CA GLY A 81 -7.46 8.05 -7.81
C GLY A 81 -6.66 7.71 -9.06
N ASP A 82 -5.43 8.19 -9.14
CA ASP A 82 -4.49 7.95 -10.25
C ASP A 82 -3.76 6.59 -10.14
N LYS A 83 -4.04 5.82 -9.08
CA LYS A 83 -3.43 4.50 -8.80
C LYS A 83 -1.92 4.53 -8.58
N GLU A 84 -1.39 5.63 -8.14
CA GLU A 84 0.02 5.77 -7.74
C GLU A 84 0.28 5.09 -6.39
N ILE A 85 -0.75 5.06 -5.53
CA ILE A 85 -0.81 4.38 -4.25
C ILE A 85 -2.03 3.47 -4.19
N ASP A 86 -1.99 2.43 -3.33
CA ASP A 86 -3.05 1.43 -3.19
C ASP A 86 -4.09 1.83 -2.13
N ALA A 87 -3.67 2.62 -1.14
CA ALA A 87 -4.52 3.17 -0.10
C ALA A 87 -3.94 4.47 0.45
N ASN A 88 -4.73 5.22 1.21
CA ASN A 88 -4.22 6.32 2.03
C ASN A 88 -4.73 6.23 3.47
N PHE A 89 -3.95 6.82 4.38
CA PHE A 89 -4.26 6.87 5.79
C PHE A 89 -3.94 8.27 6.32
N PHE A 90 -4.96 9.16 6.37
CA PHE A 90 -4.76 10.54 6.81
C PHE A 90 -6.05 11.28 7.15
N GLN A 91 -7.23 10.81 6.71
CA GLN A 91 -8.46 11.60 6.68
C GLN A 91 -9.59 10.98 7.48
N HIS A 92 -10.57 11.80 7.84
CA HIS A 92 -11.85 11.36 8.37
C HIS A 92 -12.86 11.14 7.24
N VAL A 93 -13.82 10.25 7.46
CA VAL A 93 -14.84 9.90 6.46
C VAL A 93 -15.59 11.11 5.89
N PRO A 94 -16.05 12.10 6.68
CA PRO A 94 -16.75 13.26 6.10
C PRO A 94 -15.91 14.05 5.10
N TYR A 95 -14.59 14.20 5.35
CA TYR A 95 -13.69 14.84 4.40
C TYR A 95 -13.53 14.00 3.13
N MET A 96 -13.33 12.69 3.30
CA MET A 96 -13.23 11.76 2.17
C MET A 96 -14.46 11.84 1.25
N ASP A 97 -15.65 11.80 1.83
CA ASP A 97 -16.90 11.81 1.08
C ASP A 97 -17.08 13.11 0.29
N GLU A 98 -16.82 14.27 0.89
CA GLU A 98 -16.89 15.56 0.22
C GLU A 98 -15.83 15.68 -0.90
N PHE A 99 -14.61 15.24 -0.63
CA PHE A 99 -13.54 15.26 -1.63
C PHE A 99 -13.84 14.33 -2.80
N ALA A 100 -14.25 13.09 -2.51
CA ALA A 100 -14.62 12.10 -3.51
C ALA A 100 -15.74 12.60 -4.44
N LYS A 101 -16.76 13.22 -3.85
CA LYS A 101 -17.88 13.83 -4.60
C LYS A 101 -17.41 14.99 -5.47
N ALA A 102 -16.59 15.89 -4.93
CA ALA A 102 -16.11 17.07 -5.64
C ALA A 102 -15.23 16.72 -6.84
N HIS A 103 -14.45 15.63 -6.73
CA HIS A 103 -13.49 15.18 -7.75
C HIS A 103 -13.96 13.97 -8.56
N ASN A 104 -15.17 13.46 -8.30
CA ASN A 104 -15.74 12.26 -8.94
C ASN A 104 -14.79 11.03 -8.79
N LEU A 105 -14.25 10.83 -7.59
CA LEU A 105 -13.38 9.71 -7.28
C LEU A 105 -14.15 8.60 -6.57
N PRO A 106 -13.96 7.32 -6.94
CA PRO A 106 -14.66 6.18 -6.33
C PRO A 106 -13.94 5.72 -5.04
N LEU A 107 -13.78 6.63 -4.07
CA LEU A 107 -13.12 6.32 -2.80
C LEU A 107 -14.06 5.58 -1.85
N VAL A 108 -13.52 4.63 -1.10
CA VAL A 108 -14.24 3.89 -0.06
C VAL A 108 -13.40 3.81 1.22
N SER A 109 -14.05 3.95 2.37
CA SER A 109 -13.40 3.71 3.66
C SER A 109 -13.35 2.21 3.95
N VAL A 110 -12.16 1.69 4.23
CA VAL A 110 -11.95 0.28 4.60
C VAL A 110 -11.93 0.06 6.12
N GLY A 111 -11.81 1.14 6.90
CA GLY A 111 -11.84 1.07 8.37
C GLY A 111 -11.38 2.36 9.02
N GLY A 112 -11.71 2.52 10.29
CA GLY A 112 -11.22 3.58 11.16
C GLY A 112 -10.13 3.05 12.09
N VAL A 113 -9.07 3.83 12.30
CA VAL A 113 -7.94 3.46 13.16
C VAL A 113 -7.97 4.26 14.47
N HIS A 114 -8.14 5.58 14.40
CA HIS A 114 -8.20 6.46 15.56
C HIS A 114 -9.06 7.68 15.29
N LEU A 115 -9.34 8.43 16.35
CA LEU A 115 -10.01 9.73 16.30
C LEU A 115 -9.05 10.83 16.73
N GLU A 116 -9.06 11.92 15.98
CA GLU A 116 -8.34 13.13 16.32
C GLU A 116 -9.37 14.22 16.65
N PRO A 117 -9.63 14.49 17.93
CA PRO A 117 -10.59 15.50 18.33
C PRO A 117 -10.09 16.89 17.97
N MET A 118 -10.98 17.71 17.42
CA MET A 118 -10.71 19.12 17.18
C MET A 118 -10.73 19.89 18.51
N GLY A 119 -9.71 20.70 18.77
CA GLY A 119 -9.63 21.57 19.92
C GLY A 119 -9.62 23.05 19.53
N LEU A 120 -10.25 23.88 20.35
CA LEU A 120 -10.10 25.32 20.29
C LEU A 120 -9.06 25.77 21.30
N TYR A 121 -8.06 26.53 20.84
CA TYR A 121 -6.95 26.98 21.64
C TYR A 121 -6.89 28.50 21.69
N SER A 122 -6.69 29.07 22.87
CA SER A 122 -6.51 30.51 23.05
C SER A 122 -5.51 30.82 24.16
N ARG A 123 -4.70 31.85 23.97
CA ARG A 123 -3.85 32.38 25.02
C ARG A 123 -4.56 33.42 25.93
N GLN A 124 -5.66 33.99 25.45
CA GLN A 124 -6.38 35.10 26.09
C GLN A 124 -7.71 34.65 26.69
N ILE A 125 -8.41 33.72 26.07
CA ILE A 125 -9.76 33.30 26.46
C ILE A 125 -9.67 31.88 27.03
N LYS A 126 -10.20 31.71 28.26
CA LYS A 126 -10.19 30.41 28.97
C LYS A 126 -11.50 29.64 28.87
N ASP A 127 -12.60 30.31 28.60
CA ASP A 127 -13.93 29.69 28.42
C ASP A 127 -14.55 30.17 27.08
N LEU A 128 -15.20 29.29 26.38
CA LEU A 128 -15.91 29.60 25.13
C LEU A 128 -17.00 30.65 25.33
N LYS A 129 -17.58 30.76 26.54
CA LYS A 129 -18.59 31.76 26.89
C LYS A 129 -18.06 33.19 26.83
N ASP A 130 -16.75 33.32 27.01
CA ASP A 130 -16.06 34.61 27.02
C ASP A 130 -15.61 35.03 25.62
N LEU A 131 -15.92 34.20 24.59
CA LEU A 131 -15.58 34.49 23.20
C LEU A 131 -16.40 35.65 22.67
N PRO A 132 -15.77 36.79 22.27
CA PRO A 132 -16.49 37.94 21.79
C PRO A 132 -17.27 37.63 20.49
N LYS A 133 -18.44 38.24 20.34
CA LYS A 133 -19.14 38.15 19.05
C LYS A 133 -18.29 38.75 17.94
N GLY A 134 -18.08 37.99 16.86
CA GLY A 134 -17.23 38.39 15.74
C GLY A 134 -15.73 38.12 15.95
N ALA A 135 -15.35 37.34 16.96
CA ALA A 135 -13.97 36.90 17.13
C ALA A 135 -13.47 36.16 15.86
N LYS A 136 -12.21 36.41 15.50
CA LYS A 136 -11.55 35.72 14.40
C LYS A 136 -10.88 34.46 14.93
N ILE A 137 -11.16 33.33 14.29
CA ILE A 137 -10.56 32.02 14.58
C ILE A 137 -9.68 31.66 13.39
N ALA A 138 -8.42 31.31 13.66
CA ALA A 138 -7.55 30.76 12.62
C ALA A 138 -7.79 29.26 12.49
N ILE A 139 -7.85 28.78 11.26
CA ILE A 139 -7.98 27.36 10.90
C ILE A 139 -6.89 26.98 9.91
#